data_d745986509682be1caa07b555c2a90a1
#
_entry.id   d745986509682be1caa07b555c2a90a1
#
_cell.length_a   1.000
_cell.length_b   1.000
_cell.length_c   1.000
_cell.angle_alpha   90.00
_cell.angle_beta   90.00
_cell.angle_gamma   90.00
#
_symmetry.space_group_name_H-M   'P 1'
#
loop_
_entity.id
_entity.type
_entity.pdbx_description
1 polymer ?
#
loop_
_entity_poly.entity_id
_entity_poly.type
_entity_poly.pdbx_seq_one_letter_code
_entity_poly.pdbx_strand_id
1 'polypeptide(L)'
;MEFRYQDPYPIQKDDTVYKKLTSDYVKVEKLGDREILTVDPKGLELLAEEAMADVSFMLRSSHLESLKRIIDDPEATDNDRFVAYNLLQNAAVAVEGALPSCQDTGTAIVMGKKGENVYTGVDDGEYLSKGIYNTYQKRNLRYSQVVPLTMFDEKNSGSNLPAQIDIYAKKGDYYEFLFLTKGGGSANKTFLYQKTKSLLNEKSLEAFVKERISDLGTAACPPYHLALVIGGTSAEANLAAVKKASAKYYDNLPTEGNEAGQAFRDLEWEAKVQKICQESAIGAQFGGKYLTHDVRVIRLPRHAASCPVGMGVSCSADRNIKGKITKEGIFLEQLEQDPKRFLPETPPHLEEAVEINLNKPMSEILAELSKYPIKTRLKLNGTLIVARDIAHAKIKEILDSGKPMPEYFKNHPIYYAGPAKTPEGMASGSFGPTTAGRMDVYVDEFQSHGGSMVMLAKGNRTKDVTDACNKYGGFYLGSIGGPAAILAKDNIVSVEVVDFPELGMEAVRKIEVKDFPAFIITDDKGNDFFAALAH
;
A
#
# COMPACT_ATOMS: atom_id res chain seq x y z
N MET A 1 24.07 12.08 39.47
CA MET A 1 22.84 11.51 38.82
C MET A 1 23.00 10.01 38.85
N GLU A 2 22.04 9.29 39.40
CA GLU A 2 22.08 7.82 39.44
C GLU A 2 21.71 7.26 38.06
N PHE A 3 22.38 6.18 37.61
CA PHE A 3 22.06 5.51 36.36
C PHE A 3 20.67 4.90 36.45
N ARG A 4 19.82 5.25 35.47
CA ARG A 4 18.49 4.63 35.25
C ARG A 4 18.37 4.18 33.80
N TYR A 5 18.06 2.91 33.61
CA TYR A 5 17.73 2.37 32.28
C TYR A 5 16.22 2.20 32.15
N GLN A 6 15.72 2.61 30.99
CA GLN A 6 14.34 2.33 30.59
C GLN A 6 14.34 1.92 29.11
N ASP A 7 13.52 0.90 28.76
CA ASP A 7 13.24 0.61 27.37
C ASP A 7 12.63 1.85 26.70
N PRO A 8 13.21 2.36 25.61
CA PRO A 8 12.64 3.51 24.90
C PRO A 8 11.20 3.32 24.45
N TYR A 9 10.76 2.08 24.23
CA TYR A 9 9.43 1.73 23.78
C TYR A 9 8.73 0.78 24.75
N PRO A 10 8.28 1.24 25.93
CA PRO A 10 7.68 0.39 26.94
C PRO A 10 6.23 0.05 26.59
N ILE A 11 6.05 -0.94 25.70
CA ILE A 11 4.72 -1.44 25.32
C ILE A 11 4.14 -2.21 26.52
N GLN A 12 3.01 -1.75 27.06
CA GLN A 12 2.46 -2.23 28.33
C GLN A 12 1.63 -3.50 28.18
N LYS A 13 0.93 -3.71 27.06
CA LYS A 13 -0.02 -4.82 26.89
C LYS A 13 -0.07 -5.26 25.44
N ASP A 14 -0.06 -6.57 25.23
CA ASP A 14 -0.36 -7.17 23.92
C ASP A 14 -1.73 -7.85 23.98
N ASP A 15 -2.74 -7.20 23.39
CA ASP A 15 -4.12 -7.71 23.30
C ASP A 15 -4.34 -8.56 22.04
N THR A 16 -3.28 -8.91 21.33
CA THR A 16 -3.37 -9.68 20.09
C THR A 16 -3.90 -11.08 20.35
N VAL A 17 -4.92 -11.48 19.60
CA VAL A 17 -5.42 -12.86 19.59
C VAL A 17 -4.54 -13.67 18.64
N TYR A 18 -3.97 -14.76 19.14
CA TYR A 18 -3.08 -15.63 18.37
C TYR A 18 -3.73 -16.99 18.11
N LYS A 19 -3.55 -17.52 16.90
CA LYS A 19 -3.72 -18.93 16.57
C LYS A 19 -2.42 -19.67 16.75
N LYS A 20 -2.46 -20.88 17.27
CA LYS A 20 -1.30 -21.78 17.36
C LYS A 20 -1.10 -22.47 16.01
N LEU A 21 0.10 -22.37 15.44
CA LEU A 21 0.46 -23.10 14.23
C LEU A 21 0.90 -24.52 14.55
N THR A 22 1.83 -24.68 15.49
CA THR A 22 2.37 -25.98 15.90
C THR A 22 3.17 -25.88 17.20
N SER A 23 3.43 -27.03 17.83
CA SER A 23 4.43 -27.16 18.90
C SER A 23 5.62 -28.06 18.51
N ASP A 24 5.66 -28.56 17.28
CA ASP A 24 6.62 -29.59 16.88
C ASP A 24 8.05 -29.08 16.73
N TYR A 25 8.23 -27.77 16.56
CA TYR A 25 9.53 -27.14 16.29
C TYR A 25 10.11 -26.40 17.49
N VAL A 26 9.60 -26.63 18.69
CA VAL A 26 10.10 -25.99 19.91
C VAL A 26 10.37 -27.03 20.99
N LYS A 27 11.44 -26.83 21.74
CA LYS A 27 11.73 -27.59 22.95
C LYS A 27 12.45 -26.71 23.96
N VAL A 28 12.34 -27.06 25.24
CA VAL A 28 13.10 -26.43 26.31
C VAL A 28 14.26 -27.36 26.71
N GLU A 29 15.46 -26.85 26.69
CA GLU A 29 16.68 -27.54 27.11
C GLU A 29 17.30 -26.80 28.28
N LYS A 30 17.95 -27.55 29.19
CA LYS A 30 18.65 -26.96 30.32
C LYS A 30 20.14 -26.80 29.99
N LEU A 31 20.66 -25.61 30.19
CA LEU A 31 22.06 -25.27 30.14
C LEU A 31 22.51 -24.76 31.51
N GLY A 32 23.02 -25.66 32.35
CA GLY A 32 23.22 -25.35 33.77
C GLY A 32 21.87 -25.05 34.45
N ASP A 33 21.77 -23.91 35.11
CA ASP A 33 20.54 -23.46 35.79
C ASP A 33 19.60 -22.68 34.89
N ARG A 34 19.91 -22.53 33.60
CA ARG A 34 19.10 -21.78 32.64
C ARG A 34 18.25 -22.70 31.77
N GLU A 35 17.04 -22.28 31.50
CA GLU A 35 16.20 -22.86 30.46
C GLU A 35 16.45 -22.13 29.14
N ILE A 36 16.70 -22.89 28.09
CA ILE A 36 16.92 -22.38 26.74
C ILE A 36 15.80 -22.89 25.87
N LEU A 37 15.09 -21.97 25.22
CA LEU A 37 14.12 -22.29 24.18
C LEU A 37 14.89 -22.60 22.90
N THR A 38 14.94 -23.87 22.52
CA THR A 38 15.53 -24.33 21.26
C THR A 38 14.42 -24.39 20.20
N VAL A 39 14.65 -23.72 19.08
CA VAL A 39 13.72 -23.65 17.95
C VAL A 39 14.35 -24.35 16.76
N ASP A 40 13.69 -25.36 16.21
CA ASP A 40 14.07 -25.95 14.94
C ASP A 40 13.96 -24.89 13.83
N PRO A 41 14.97 -24.75 12.96
CA PRO A 41 14.95 -23.79 11.85
C PRO A 41 13.71 -23.87 10.95
N LYS A 42 13.13 -25.06 10.78
CA LYS A 42 11.86 -25.24 10.07
C LYS A 42 10.69 -24.48 10.70
N GLY A 43 10.77 -24.19 12.00
CA GLY A 43 9.79 -23.36 12.68
C GLY A 43 9.82 -21.91 12.24
N LEU A 44 11.02 -21.36 11.97
CA LEU A 44 11.18 -20.02 11.40
C LEU A 44 10.65 -19.96 9.96
N GLU A 45 10.99 -20.98 9.16
CA GLU A 45 10.48 -21.13 7.78
C GLU A 45 8.96 -21.18 7.76
N LEU A 46 8.34 -22.05 8.58
CA LEU A 46 6.89 -22.18 8.68
C LEU A 46 6.22 -20.85 9.10
N LEU A 47 6.73 -20.21 10.14
CA LEU A 47 6.15 -18.96 10.64
C LEU A 47 6.17 -17.87 9.58
N ALA A 48 7.29 -17.70 8.86
CA ALA A 48 7.40 -16.70 7.81
C ALA A 48 6.50 -17.05 6.59
N GLU A 49 6.41 -18.32 6.21
CA GLU A 49 5.54 -18.78 5.11
C GLU A 49 4.06 -18.48 5.41
N GLU A 50 3.57 -18.86 6.59
CA GLU A 50 2.19 -18.65 7.00
C GLU A 50 1.88 -17.15 7.20
N ALA A 51 2.80 -16.38 7.79
CA ALA A 51 2.62 -14.95 7.97
C ALA A 51 2.46 -14.22 6.63
N MET A 52 3.32 -14.51 5.65
CA MET A 52 3.25 -13.89 4.34
C MET A 52 2.01 -14.33 3.55
N ALA A 53 1.57 -15.57 3.73
CA ALA A 53 0.31 -16.04 3.15
C ALA A 53 -0.88 -15.28 3.75
N ASP A 54 -0.99 -15.23 5.08
CA ASP A 54 -2.11 -14.58 5.76
C ASP A 54 -2.24 -13.10 5.38
N VAL A 55 -1.14 -12.32 5.42
CA VAL A 55 -1.20 -10.87 5.08
C VAL A 55 -1.49 -10.60 3.60
N SER A 56 -1.30 -11.57 2.73
CA SER A 56 -1.59 -11.41 1.30
C SER A 56 -3.09 -11.54 1.00
N PHE A 57 -3.84 -12.24 1.85
CA PHE A 57 -5.23 -12.59 1.59
C PHE A 57 -6.22 -12.13 2.67
N MET A 58 -5.76 -11.82 3.88
CA MET A 58 -6.59 -11.48 5.02
C MET A 58 -6.20 -10.15 5.64
N LEU A 59 -7.14 -9.54 6.33
CA LEU A 59 -6.99 -8.28 7.05
C LEU A 59 -7.40 -8.43 8.51
N ARG A 60 -7.00 -7.48 9.37
CA ARG A 60 -7.49 -7.42 10.75
C ARG A 60 -8.96 -7.04 10.80
N SER A 61 -9.71 -7.64 11.72
CA SER A 61 -11.11 -7.27 11.98
C SER A 61 -11.26 -5.77 12.26
N SER A 62 -10.34 -5.18 13.04
CA SER A 62 -10.36 -3.74 13.35
C SER A 62 -10.22 -2.84 12.11
N HIS A 63 -9.48 -3.29 11.09
CA HIS A 63 -9.38 -2.57 9.83
C HIS A 63 -10.70 -2.65 9.04
N LEU A 64 -11.31 -3.83 8.98
CA LEU A 64 -12.60 -4.02 8.30
C LEU A 64 -13.73 -3.25 9.01
N GLU A 65 -13.73 -3.21 10.34
CA GLU A 65 -14.63 -2.36 11.13
C GLU A 65 -14.48 -0.88 10.80
N SER A 66 -13.24 -0.41 10.57
CA SER A 66 -13.03 1.00 10.19
C SER A 66 -13.56 1.31 8.79
N LEU A 67 -13.51 0.36 7.85
CA LEU A 67 -14.17 0.49 6.53
C LEU A 67 -15.71 0.51 6.68
N LYS A 68 -16.25 -0.39 7.51
CA LYS A 68 -17.70 -0.39 7.78
C LYS A 68 -18.18 0.93 8.38
N ARG A 69 -17.41 1.51 9.33
CA ARG A 69 -17.74 2.81 9.92
C ARG A 69 -17.83 3.94 8.88
N ILE A 70 -17.01 3.90 7.82
CA ILE A 70 -17.10 4.88 6.72
C ILE A 70 -18.44 4.74 5.99
N ILE A 71 -18.90 3.50 5.75
CA ILE A 71 -20.18 3.24 5.09
C ILE A 71 -21.35 3.73 5.94
N ASP A 72 -21.27 3.50 7.25
CA ASP A 72 -22.30 3.82 8.22
C ASP A 72 -22.31 5.31 8.63
N ASP A 73 -21.26 6.11 8.32
CA ASP A 73 -21.18 7.52 8.67
C ASP A 73 -22.11 8.37 7.76
N PRO A 74 -23.13 9.06 8.32
CA PRO A 74 -24.00 9.91 7.54
C PRO A 74 -23.29 11.11 6.90
N GLU A 75 -22.13 11.53 7.43
CA GLU A 75 -21.33 12.63 6.89
C GLU A 75 -20.32 12.19 5.82
N ALA A 76 -20.15 10.88 5.59
CA ALA A 76 -19.28 10.37 4.53
C ALA A 76 -19.86 10.75 3.15
N THR A 77 -19.00 11.07 2.20
CA THR A 77 -19.42 11.29 0.82
C THR A 77 -19.75 9.96 0.13
N ASP A 78 -20.50 10.01 -0.96
CA ASP A 78 -20.76 8.82 -1.77
C ASP A 78 -19.46 8.17 -2.30
N ASN A 79 -18.44 8.99 -2.57
CA ASN A 79 -17.13 8.50 -2.99
C ASN A 79 -16.39 7.80 -1.85
N ASP A 80 -16.43 8.33 -0.62
CA ASP A 80 -15.88 7.64 0.56
C ASP A 80 -16.56 6.28 0.77
N ARG A 81 -17.91 6.23 0.72
CA ARG A 81 -18.69 4.99 0.85
C ARG A 81 -18.40 4.00 -0.27
N PHE A 82 -18.30 4.51 -1.52
CA PHE A 82 -17.96 3.68 -2.68
C PHE A 82 -16.61 2.98 -2.50
N VAL A 83 -15.57 3.72 -2.12
CA VAL A 83 -14.24 3.14 -1.90
C VAL A 83 -14.27 2.14 -0.75
N ALA A 84 -14.86 2.49 0.39
CA ALA A 84 -14.94 1.61 1.55
C ALA A 84 -15.70 0.30 1.24
N TYR A 85 -16.81 0.39 0.53
CA TYR A 85 -17.59 -0.76 0.11
C TYR A 85 -16.82 -1.70 -0.82
N ASN A 86 -16.15 -1.15 -1.83
CA ASN A 86 -15.32 -1.95 -2.73
C ASN A 86 -14.14 -2.62 -1.99
N LEU A 87 -13.55 -1.97 -1.00
CA LEU A 87 -12.49 -2.56 -0.19
C LEU A 87 -13.00 -3.71 0.69
N LEU A 88 -14.20 -3.61 1.26
CA LEU A 88 -14.85 -4.71 1.99
C LEU A 88 -15.19 -5.90 1.08
N GLN A 89 -15.75 -5.63 -0.11
CA GLN A 89 -16.01 -6.68 -1.10
C GLN A 89 -14.70 -7.37 -1.54
N ASN A 90 -13.63 -6.58 -1.72
CA ASN A 90 -12.31 -7.11 -2.05
C ASN A 90 -11.77 -8.06 -0.97
N ALA A 91 -11.93 -7.71 0.30
CA ALA A 91 -11.53 -8.57 1.41
C ALA A 91 -12.33 -9.90 1.39
N ALA A 92 -13.64 -9.84 1.07
CA ALA A 92 -14.50 -11.02 0.95
C ALA A 92 -14.10 -11.96 -0.22
N VAL A 93 -13.49 -11.42 -1.26
CA VAL A 93 -12.93 -12.23 -2.37
C VAL A 93 -11.53 -12.73 -2.04
N ALA A 94 -10.67 -11.88 -1.48
CA ALA A 94 -9.27 -12.22 -1.21
C ALA A 94 -9.14 -13.36 -0.18
N VAL A 95 -10.00 -13.42 0.86
CA VAL A 95 -9.96 -14.44 1.89
C VAL A 95 -10.11 -15.88 1.34
N GLU A 96 -10.65 -16.04 0.13
CA GLU A 96 -10.76 -17.33 -0.56
C GLU A 96 -9.36 -17.90 -0.95
N GLY A 97 -8.28 -17.10 -0.88
CA GLY A 97 -6.89 -17.53 -1.02
C GLY A 97 -6.38 -17.71 -2.45
N ALA A 98 -7.20 -17.40 -3.46
CA ALA A 98 -6.81 -17.48 -4.88
C ALA A 98 -6.23 -16.16 -5.40
N LEU A 99 -6.91 -15.06 -5.14
CA LEU A 99 -6.54 -13.71 -5.56
C LEU A 99 -6.05 -12.89 -4.35
N PRO A 100 -4.78 -12.47 -4.29
CA PRO A 100 -4.32 -11.61 -3.20
C PRO A 100 -5.09 -10.29 -3.18
N SER A 101 -5.21 -9.69 -1.99
CA SER A 101 -5.99 -8.46 -1.76
C SER A 101 -5.51 -7.27 -2.61
N CYS A 102 -4.23 -7.25 -2.98
CA CYS A 102 -3.62 -6.21 -3.79
C CYS A 102 -2.77 -6.83 -4.91
N GLN A 103 -2.71 -6.21 -6.09
CA GLN A 103 -1.84 -6.63 -7.19
C GLN A 103 -0.35 -6.45 -6.88
N ASP A 104 -0.01 -5.43 -6.10
CA ASP A 104 1.35 -5.23 -5.59
C ASP A 104 1.48 -5.96 -4.25
N THR A 105 1.96 -7.20 -4.29
CA THR A 105 2.09 -8.03 -3.10
C THR A 105 3.29 -7.65 -2.22
N GLY A 106 4.08 -6.68 -2.67
CA GLY A 106 4.99 -5.87 -1.87
C GLY A 106 6.34 -6.51 -1.56
N THR A 107 7.17 -5.70 -0.92
CA THR A 107 8.43 -6.14 -0.30
C THR A 107 8.12 -6.75 1.06
N ALA A 108 8.63 -7.95 1.32
CA ALA A 108 8.52 -8.60 2.62
C ALA A 108 9.48 -7.97 3.63
N ILE A 109 8.97 -7.67 4.81
CA ILE A 109 9.71 -7.06 5.92
C ILE A 109 9.44 -7.85 7.18
N VAL A 110 10.50 -8.20 7.91
CA VAL A 110 10.43 -8.92 9.19
C VAL A 110 11.19 -8.12 10.23
N MET A 111 10.52 -7.77 11.32
CA MET A 111 11.12 -7.15 12.49
C MET A 111 10.99 -8.10 13.66
N GLY A 112 12.11 -8.69 14.10
CA GLY A 112 12.17 -9.68 15.18
C GLY A 112 12.75 -9.11 16.46
N LYS A 113 12.30 -9.63 17.62
CA LYS A 113 12.90 -9.43 18.95
C LYS A 113 13.22 -10.80 19.52
N LYS A 114 14.49 -11.18 19.48
CA LYS A 114 14.99 -12.49 19.94
C LYS A 114 15.46 -12.41 21.38
N GLY A 115 14.85 -13.22 22.25
CA GLY A 115 15.27 -13.37 23.63
C GLY A 115 16.67 -13.99 23.74
N GLU A 116 17.46 -13.59 24.77
CA GLU A 116 18.82 -14.12 24.99
C GLU A 116 18.84 -15.61 25.33
N ASN A 117 17.71 -16.16 25.73
CA ASN A 117 17.56 -17.60 25.99
C ASN A 117 16.88 -18.36 24.84
N VAL A 118 16.88 -17.80 23.62
CA VAL A 118 16.36 -18.47 22.42
C VAL A 118 17.52 -18.88 21.53
N TYR A 119 17.60 -20.16 21.23
CA TYR A 119 18.62 -20.75 20.37
C TYR A 119 18.00 -21.38 19.12
N THR A 120 18.50 -20.99 17.96
CA THR A 120 18.05 -21.48 16.65
C THR A 120 19.12 -22.29 15.93
N GLY A 121 20.41 -22.08 16.28
CA GLY A 121 21.56 -22.80 15.72
C GLY A 121 21.86 -22.47 14.24
N VAL A 122 21.24 -21.47 13.66
CA VAL A 122 21.35 -21.09 12.24
C VAL A 122 21.35 -19.58 12.05
N ASP A 123 21.55 -19.13 10.82
CA ASP A 123 21.21 -17.77 10.42
C ASP A 123 19.67 -17.66 10.29
N ASP A 124 19.05 -16.95 11.22
CA ASP A 124 17.60 -16.78 11.26
C ASP A 124 17.08 -16.09 9.99
N GLY A 125 17.88 -15.17 9.43
CA GLY A 125 17.55 -14.46 8.18
C GLY A 125 17.41 -15.39 6.98
N GLU A 126 18.25 -16.43 6.89
CA GLU A 126 18.18 -17.44 5.83
C GLU A 126 16.84 -18.19 5.87
N TYR A 127 16.46 -18.72 7.05
CA TYR A 127 15.24 -19.53 7.18
C TYR A 127 13.96 -18.71 7.10
N LEU A 128 13.96 -17.49 7.62
CA LEU A 128 12.85 -16.54 7.42
C LEU A 128 12.70 -16.19 5.92
N SER A 129 13.81 -15.93 5.22
CA SER A 129 13.81 -15.69 3.77
C SER A 129 13.28 -16.88 2.99
N LYS A 130 13.61 -18.11 3.41
CA LYS A 130 13.13 -19.34 2.79
C LYS A 130 11.60 -19.49 2.93
N GLY A 131 11.04 -19.18 4.08
CA GLY A 131 9.58 -19.15 4.28
C GLY A 131 8.91 -18.12 3.38
N ILE A 132 9.46 -16.91 3.28
CA ILE A 132 8.99 -15.86 2.36
C ILE A 132 9.05 -16.37 0.91
N TYR A 133 10.19 -16.92 0.49
CA TYR A 133 10.35 -17.52 -0.85
C TYR A 133 9.26 -18.54 -1.14
N ASN A 134 9.01 -19.47 -0.22
CA ASN A 134 8.01 -20.52 -0.37
C ASN A 134 6.61 -19.94 -0.66
N THR A 135 6.21 -18.91 0.08
CA THR A 135 4.92 -18.23 -0.13
C THR A 135 4.82 -17.66 -1.55
N TYR A 136 5.85 -16.92 -1.98
CA TYR A 136 5.84 -16.30 -3.32
C TYR A 136 5.92 -17.32 -4.46
N GLN A 137 6.46 -18.52 -4.23
CA GLN A 137 6.45 -19.61 -5.21
C GLN A 137 5.10 -20.34 -5.25
N LYS A 138 4.52 -20.64 -4.09
CA LYS A 138 3.30 -21.46 -3.97
C LYS A 138 2.00 -20.69 -4.22
N ARG A 139 1.99 -19.37 -3.98
CA ARG A 139 0.80 -18.53 -4.10
C ARG A 139 0.84 -17.66 -5.35
N ASN A 140 -0.32 -17.14 -5.76
CA ASN A 140 -0.45 -16.28 -6.93
C ASN A 140 -0.02 -14.83 -6.65
N LEU A 141 1.18 -14.66 -6.08
CA LEU A 141 1.76 -13.38 -5.72
C LEU A 141 2.66 -12.84 -6.85
N ARG A 142 2.86 -11.53 -6.86
CA ARG A 142 3.71 -10.85 -7.84
C ARG A 142 5.14 -10.71 -7.34
N TYR A 143 6.12 -11.02 -8.18
CA TYR A 143 7.52 -10.70 -7.90
C TYR A 143 7.79 -9.23 -8.19
N SER A 144 7.99 -8.44 -7.15
CA SER A 144 8.17 -6.98 -7.24
C SER A 144 9.61 -6.54 -6.95
N GLN A 145 10.48 -7.46 -6.51
CA GLN A 145 11.87 -7.12 -6.21
C GLN A 145 12.73 -7.17 -7.47
N VAL A 146 13.46 -6.08 -7.70
CA VAL A 146 14.55 -6.01 -8.68
C VAL A 146 15.89 -6.02 -7.95
N VAL A 147 16.88 -6.64 -8.56
CA VAL A 147 18.25 -6.73 -8.04
C VAL A 147 19.20 -6.02 -8.99
N PRO A 148 20.12 -5.18 -8.48
CA PRO A 148 21.11 -4.52 -9.30
C PRO A 148 22.19 -5.52 -9.74
N LEU A 149 22.49 -5.53 -11.03
CA LEU A 149 23.62 -6.26 -11.61
C LEU A 149 24.83 -5.35 -11.76
N THR A 150 24.59 -4.08 -12.07
CA THR A 150 25.57 -2.99 -12.10
C THR A 150 24.95 -1.75 -11.47
N MET A 151 25.58 -0.59 -11.55
CA MET A 151 25.00 0.67 -11.10
C MET A 151 23.69 1.00 -11.83
N PHE A 152 23.53 0.61 -13.07
CA PHE A 152 22.43 0.98 -13.95
C PHE A 152 21.60 -0.20 -14.45
N ASP A 153 22.15 -1.42 -14.43
CA ASP A 153 21.45 -2.61 -14.92
C ASP A 153 20.77 -3.33 -13.76
N GLU A 154 19.50 -3.59 -13.92
CA GLU A 154 18.67 -4.28 -12.93
C GLU A 154 17.95 -5.48 -13.55
N LYS A 155 17.62 -6.45 -12.73
CA LYS A 155 16.84 -7.64 -13.11
C LYS A 155 15.80 -7.94 -12.04
N ASN A 156 14.60 -8.38 -12.44
CA ASN A 156 13.65 -8.95 -11.48
C ASN A 156 14.25 -10.19 -10.84
N SER A 157 14.16 -10.28 -9.50
CA SER A 157 14.77 -11.38 -8.75
C SER A 157 14.14 -12.75 -9.05
N GLY A 158 12.89 -12.79 -9.53
CA GLY A 158 12.13 -14.03 -9.76
C GLY A 158 11.76 -14.81 -8.50
N SER A 159 12.01 -14.22 -7.32
CA SER A 159 11.80 -14.85 -6.01
C SER A 159 11.13 -13.92 -5.00
N ASN A 160 11.02 -12.64 -5.33
CA ASN A 160 10.67 -11.53 -4.41
C ASN A 160 11.65 -11.36 -3.24
N LEU A 161 12.86 -11.89 -3.33
CA LEU A 161 13.97 -11.64 -2.42
C LEU A 161 14.94 -10.63 -3.04
N PRO A 162 15.77 -9.94 -2.22
CA PRO A 162 15.87 -10.06 -0.77
C PRO A 162 14.69 -9.45 -0.02
N ALA A 163 14.40 -9.97 1.17
CA ALA A 163 13.53 -9.35 2.15
C ALA A 163 14.33 -8.42 3.07
N GLN A 164 13.68 -7.45 3.70
CA GLN A 164 14.26 -6.73 4.83
C GLN A 164 14.04 -7.53 6.10
N ILE A 165 15.11 -7.91 6.81
CA ILE A 165 15.03 -8.67 8.06
C ILE A 165 15.89 -8.00 9.11
N ASP A 166 15.26 -7.48 10.17
CA ASP A 166 15.90 -6.81 11.30
C ASP A 166 15.57 -7.57 12.58
N ILE A 167 16.58 -8.10 13.26
CA ILE A 167 16.42 -8.86 14.50
C ILE A 167 17.16 -8.16 15.62
N TYR A 168 16.44 -7.82 16.68
CA TYR A 168 16.95 -7.15 17.86
C TYR A 168 17.05 -8.12 19.03
N ALA A 169 18.15 -8.06 19.76
CA ALA A 169 18.34 -8.80 21.00
C ALA A 169 17.43 -8.23 22.11
N LYS A 170 16.84 -9.12 22.91
CA LYS A 170 15.97 -8.78 24.04
C LYS A 170 16.24 -9.76 25.20
N LYS A 171 15.92 -9.35 26.42
CA LYS A 171 15.89 -10.24 27.56
C LYS A 171 14.67 -11.17 27.47
N GLY A 172 14.86 -12.47 27.73
CA GLY A 172 13.76 -13.44 27.81
C GLY A 172 14.00 -14.74 27.08
N ASP A 173 12.98 -15.57 27.07
CA ASP A 173 12.93 -16.92 26.51
C ASP A 173 11.85 -17.06 25.42
N TYR A 174 11.60 -15.97 24.71
CA TYR A 174 10.60 -15.93 23.64
C TYR A 174 11.14 -15.12 22.44
N TYR A 175 10.56 -15.35 21.26
CA TYR A 175 10.89 -14.69 20.02
C TYR A 175 9.64 -14.06 19.42
N GLU A 176 9.60 -12.74 19.32
CA GLU A 176 8.49 -11.97 18.78
C GLU A 176 8.81 -11.45 17.38
N PHE A 177 7.78 -11.36 16.54
CA PHE A 177 7.90 -10.89 15.17
C PHE A 177 6.77 -9.94 14.80
N LEU A 178 7.11 -8.97 13.97
CA LEU A 178 6.18 -8.19 13.16
C LEU A 178 6.54 -8.42 11.69
N PHE A 179 5.63 -9.04 10.95
CA PHE A 179 5.74 -9.23 9.51
C PHE A 179 4.91 -8.17 8.80
N LEU A 180 5.46 -7.60 7.73
CA LEU A 180 4.77 -6.63 6.87
C LEU A 180 5.06 -6.93 5.41
N THR A 181 4.12 -6.53 4.54
CA THR A 181 4.40 -6.36 3.11
C THR A 181 4.08 -4.93 2.71
N LYS A 182 5.05 -4.25 2.09
CA LYS A 182 4.89 -2.86 1.61
C LYS A 182 4.96 -2.82 0.09
N GLY A 183 3.84 -2.44 -0.55
CA GLY A 183 3.83 -2.12 -1.98
C GLY A 183 4.55 -0.81 -2.28
N GLY A 184 4.93 -0.61 -3.55
CA GLY A 184 5.66 0.59 -3.98
C GLY A 184 4.92 1.89 -3.68
N GLY A 185 3.60 1.91 -3.78
CA GLY A 185 2.80 3.08 -3.44
C GLY A 185 2.97 3.52 -1.98
N SER A 186 2.83 2.60 -1.03
CA SER A 186 3.04 2.88 0.39
C SER A 186 4.48 3.21 0.72
N ALA A 187 5.44 2.50 0.12
CA ALA A 187 6.87 2.74 0.33
C ALA A 187 7.26 4.16 -0.10
N ASN A 188 6.75 4.63 -1.24
CA ASN A 188 7.00 5.97 -1.78
C ASN A 188 6.32 7.09 -0.96
N LYS A 189 5.44 6.77 -0.01
CA LYS A 189 4.80 7.72 0.90
C LYS A 189 5.34 7.60 2.32
N THR A 190 6.64 7.31 2.42
CA THR A 190 7.42 7.36 3.65
C THR A 190 8.47 8.46 3.52
N PHE A 191 8.40 9.46 4.38
CA PHE A 191 9.21 10.66 4.34
C PHE A 191 9.97 10.86 5.65
N LEU A 192 11.19 11.41 5.54
CA LEU A 192 11.96 11.92 6.66
C LEU A 192 12.31 13.38 6.40
N TYR A 193 11.94 14.24 7.32
CA TYR A 193 12.26 15.67 7.30
C TYR A 193 13.20 16.00 8.45
N GLN A 194 14.37 16.56 8.15
CA GLN A 194 15.27 17.07 9.17
C GLN A 194 14.83 18.47 9.58
N LYS A 195 14.33 18.59 10.79
CA LYS A 195 13.86 19.84 11.39
C LYS A 195 14.71 20.21 12.61
N THR A 196 14.35 21.30 13.26
CA THR A 196 14.96 21.78 14.49
C THR A 196 13.91 21.98 15.59
N LYS A 197 14.34 22.37 16.78
CA LYS A 197 13.43 22.70 17.89
C LYS A 197 12.37 23.76 17.52
N SER A 198 12.63 24.60 16.51
CA SER A 198 11.68 25.64 16.07
C SER A 198 10.34 25.06 15.59
N LEU A 199 10.30 23.79 15.19
CA LEU A 199 9.06 23.10 14.83
C LEU A 199 8.20 22.75 16.05
N LEU A 200 8.78 22.63 17.25
CA LEU A 200 8.12 22.15 18.46
C LEU A 200 7.32 23.28 19.15
N ASN A 201 6.36 23.83 18.44
CA ASN A 201 5.30 24.69 18.93
C ASN A 201 4.05 24.44 18.06
N GLU A 202 2.89 24.70 18.62
CA GLU A 202 1.61 24.35 18.02
C GLU A 202 1.44 24.93 16.61
N LYS A 203 1.67 26.23 16.43
CA LYS A 203 1.51 26.90 15.15
C LYS A 203 2.41 26.35 14.05
N SER A 204 3.69 26.14 14.35
CA SER A 204 4.67 25.65 13.35
C SER A 204 4.42 24.20 12.99
N LEU A 205 4.05 23.36 13.98
CA LEU A 205 3.78 21.95 13.75
C LEU A 205 2.48 21.77 12.95
N GLU A 206 1.43 22.53 13.26
CA GLU A 206 0.17 22.49 12.50
C GLU A 206 0.39 22.89 11.04
N ALA A 207 1.08 24.01 10.79
CA ALA A 207 1.38 24.46 9.43
C ALA A 207 2.20 23.41 8.64
N PHE A 208 3.20 22.81 9.28
CA PHE A 208 4.00 21.75 8.69
C PHE A 208 3.14 20.53 8.33
N VAL A 209 2.28 20.07 9.24
CA VAL A 209 1.43 18.90 9.01
C VAL A 209 0.47 19.16 7.86
N LYS A 210 -0.20 20.33 7.81
CA LYS A 210 -1.11 20.71 6.70
C LYS A 210 -0.41 20.64 5.35
N GLU A 211 0.79 21.19 5.24
CA GLU A 211 1.59 21.13 4.02
C GLU A 211 1.92 19.68 3.63
N ARG A 212 2.34 18.85 4.58
CA ARG A 212 2.77 17.47 4.30
C ARG A 212 1.60 16.52 4.01
N ILE A 213 0.43 16.76 4.57
CA ILE A 213 -0.78 15.99 4.22
C ILE A 213 -1.14 16.15 2.74
N SER A 214 -0.99 17.35 2.18
CA SER A 214 -1.19 17.59 0.75
C SER A 214 -0.23 16.77 -0.12
N ASP A 215 1.03 16.61 0.32
CA ASP A 215 2.05 15.83 -0.40
C ASP A 215 1.77 14.30 -0.37
N LEU A 216 1.01 13.80 0.59
CA LEU A 216 0.64 12.38 0.65
C LEU A 216 -0.17 11.98 -0.57
N GLY A 217 -1.20 12.76 -0.91
CA GLY A 217 -2.09 12.45 -2.01
C GLY A 217 -2.73 11.06 -1.90
N THR A 218 -3.18 10.53 -3.03
CA THR A 218 -3.94 9.28 -3.09
C THR A 218 -3.19 8.10 -3.73
N ALA A 219 -1.94 8.29 -4.16
CA ALA A 219 -1.17 7.28 -4.89
C ALA A 219 -0.92 5.98 -4.11
N ALA A 220 -0.94 6.02 -2.78
CA ALA A 220 -0.80 4.84 -1.91
C ALA A 220 -2.13 4.17 -1.55
N CYS A 221 -3.25 4.56 -2.15
CA CYS A 221 -4.60 4.01 -1.94
C CYS A 221 -5.13 4.25 -0.51
N PRO A 222 -5.60 5.47 -0.18
CA PRO A 222 -6.32 5.71 1.06
C PRO A 222 -7.67 4.95 1.11
N PRO A 223 -8.30 4.82 2.28
CA PRO A 223 -7.96 5.47 3.56
C PRO A 223 -6.69 4.90 4.19
N TYR A 224 -5.91 5.77 4.85
CA TYR A 224 -4.61 5.40 5.43
C TYR A 224 -4.69 5.18 6.95
N HIS A 225 -3.82 4.29 7.47
CA HIS A 225 -3.32 4.40 8.83
C HIS A 225 -2.06 5.25 8.79
N LEU A 226 -2.16 6.50 9.25
CA LEU A 226 -1.08 7.48 9.18
C LEU A 226 -0.22 7.44 10.43
N ALA A 227 1.08 7.45 10.26
CA ALA A 227 2.05 7.62 11.35
C ALA A 227 2.83 8.92 11.17
N LEU A 228 2.90 9.71 12.22
CA LEU A 228 3.75 10.88 12.37
C LEU A 228 4.67 10.66 13.57
N VAL A 229 5.97 10.61 13.36
CA VAL A 229 6.96 10.38 14.42
C VAL A 229 7.87 11.60 14.54
N ILE A 230 7.88 12.20 15.72
CA ILE A 230 8.65 13.42 16.01
C ILE A 230 9.77 13.09 16.97
N GLY A 231 11.01 13.28 16.54
CA GLY A 231 12.23 12.93 17.27
C GLY A 231 12.84 11.61 16.79
N GLY A 232 13.73 11.09 17.59
CA GLY A 232 14.55 9.91 17.29
C GLY A 232 16.04 10.23 17.51
N THR A 233 16.78 9.25 18.00
CA THR A 233 18.23 9.37 18.23
C THR A 233 19.04 9.31 16.93
N SER A 234 18.41 8.82 15.85
CA SER A 234 18.96 8.79 14.50
C SER A 234 17.84 8.82 13.45
N ALA A 235 18.18 9.01 12.19
CA ALA A 235 17.25 8.99 11.06
C ALA A 235 16.57 7.63 10.90
N GLU A 236 17.35 6.55 10.95
CA GLU A 236 16.82 5.19 10.85
C GLU A 236 15.93 4.81 12.05
N ALA A 237 16.25 5.27 13.26
CA ALA A 237 15.40 5.05 14.43
C ALA A 237 14.02 5.73 14.27
N ASN A 238 13.97 6.94 13.70
CA ASN A 238 12.73 7.61 13.38
C ASN A 238 11.92 6.83 12.33
N LEU A 239 12.53 6.46 11.21
CA LEU A 239 11.85 5.72 10.12
C LEU A 239 11.39 4.32 10.55
N ALA A 240 12.17 3.62 11.38
CA ALA A 240 11.74 2.34 11.97
C ALA A 240 10.50 2.52 12.86
N ALA A 241 10.44 3.61 13.62
CA ALA A 241 9.26 3.95 14.43
C ALA A 241 8.05 4.30 13.56
N VAL A 242 8.21 5.05 12.46
CA VAL A 242 7.14 5.32 11.47
C VAL A 242 6.54 4.01 10.96
N LYS A 243 7.37 3.06 10.54
CA LYS A 243 6.92 1.77 10.02
C LYS A 243 6.10 1.00 11.05
N LYS A 244 6.59 0.88 12.27
CA LYS A 244 5.92 0.20 13.38
C LYS A 244 4.63 0.90 13.79
N ALA A 245 4.63 2.24 13.88
CA ALA A 245 3.44 3.02 14.22
C ALA A 245 2.35 2.87 13.15
N SER A 246 2.70 2.91 11.86
CA SER A 246 1.73 2.70 10.76
C SER A 246 1.12 1.30 10.77
N ALA A 247 1.81 0.30 11.33
CA ALA A 247 1.33 -1.07 11.54
C ALA A 247 0.59 -1.27 12.87
N LYS A 248 0.30 -0.19 13.61
CA LYS A 248 -0.37 -0.21 14.93
C LYS A 248 0.44 -0.92 16.04
N TYR A 249 1.71 -1.21 15.79
CA TYR A 249 2.57 -1.92 16.74
C TYR A 249 2.80 -1.15 18.04
N TYR A 250 2.66 0.18 18.00
CA TYR A 250 2.85 1.09 19.14
C TYR A 250 1.55 1.59 19.78
N ASP A 251 0.41 0.96 19.48
CA ASP A 251 -0.89 1.41 20.02
C ASP A 251 -0.97 1.36 21.56
N ASN A 252 -0.19 0.49 22.19
CA ASN A 252 -0.10 0.34 23.64
C ASN A 252 1.12 1.04 24.28
N LEU A 253 1.73 2.03 23.60
CA LEU A 253 2.68 2.92 24.24
C LEU A 253 1.98 3.80 25.28
N PRO A 254 2.72 4.28 26.33
CA PRO A 254 2.23 5.31 27.21
C PRO A 254 1.76 6.57 26.45
N THR A 255 0.93 7.37 27.09
CA THR A 255 0.44 8.66 26.54
C THR A 255 1.20 9.87 27.07
N GLU A 256 2.19 9.64 27.92
CA GLU A 256 3.03 10.68 28.52
C GLU A 256 4.50 10.26 28.46
N GLY A 257 5.38 11.26 28.32
CA GLY A 257 6.82 11.09 28.41
C GLY A 257 7.31 11.08 29.87
N ASN A 258 8.59 10.74 30.07
CA ASN A 258 9.25 10.85 31.37
C ASN A 258 10.72 11.26 31.21
N GLU A 259 11.40 11.52 32.31
CA GLU A 259 12.81 11.94 32.34
C GLU A 259 13.80 10.85 31.92
N ALA A 260 13.37 9.58 31.85
CA ALA A 260 14.19 8.46 31.39
C ALA A 260 14.16 8.28 29.87
N GLY A 261 13.41 9.12 29.16
CA GLY A 261 13.39 9.11 27.68
C GLY A 261 12.37 8.15 27.08
N GLN A 262 11.27 7.92 27.77
CA GLN A 262 10.15 7.11 27.31
C GLN A 262 9.51 7.67 26.04
N ALA A 263 9.34 6.85 25.02
CA ALA A 263 8.47 7.15 23.89
C ALA A 263 7.00 7.18 24.32
N PHE A 264 6.20 8.05 23.72
CA PHE A 264 4.78 8.12 24.01
C PHE A 264 3.94 8.48 22.79
N ARG A 265 2.66 8.16 22.85
CA ARG A 265 1.62 8.59 21.89
C ARG A 265 1.03 9.92 22.39
N ASP A 266 0.96 10.90 21.50
CA ASP A 266 0.30 12.17 21.77
C ASP A 266 -1.13 12.15 21.21
N LEU A 267 -2.10 11.75 22.05
CA LEU A 267 -3.50 11.58 21.65
C LEU A 267 -4.16 12.90 21.24
N GLU A 268 -3.74 14.03 21.80
CA GLU A 268 -4.24 15.35 21.40
C GLU A 268 -3.81 15.69 19.97
N TRP A 269 -2.54 15.47 19.66
CA TRP A 269 -2.04 15.67 18.30
C TRP A 269 -2.55 14.63 17.32
N GLU A 270 -2.82 13.40 17.72
CA GLU A 270 -3.51 12.42 16.88
C GLU A 270 -4.87 12.95 16.42
N ALA A 271 -5.68 13.50 17.35
CA ALA A 271 -6.97 14.10 17.03
C ALA A 271 -6.85 15.34 16.13
N LYS A 272 -5.87 16.22 16.36
CA LYS A 272 -5.60 17.40 15.52
C LYS A 272 -5.20 17.00 14.10
N VAL A 273 -4.30 16.05 13.94
CA VAL A 273 -3.84 15.57 12.63
C VAL A 273 -4.97 14.86 11.89
N GLN A 274 -5.79 14.07 12.60
CA GLN A 274 -6.98 13.44 12.02
C GLN A 274 -7.94 14.49 11.45
N LYS A 275 -8.18 15.58 12.19
CA LYS A 275 -9.02 16.69 11.72
C LYS A 275 -8.42 17.36 10.48
N ILE A 276 -7.12 17.62 10.46
CA ILE A 276 -6.43 18.17 9.28
C ILE A 276 -6.63 17.27 8.05
N CYS A 277 -6.52 15.95 8.22
CA CYS A 277 -6.76 14.98 7.15
C CYS A 277 -8.21 15.07 6.62
N GLN A 278 -9.19 15.20 7.50
CA GLN A 278 -10.61 15.35 7.13
C GLN A 278 -10.87 16.67 6.38
N GLU A 279 -10.31 17.77 6.86
CA GLU A 279 -10.44 19.11 6.28
C GLU A 279 -9.72 19.25 4.92
N SER A 280 -8.78 18.36 4.60
CA SER A 280 -8.09 18.34 3.31
C SER A 280 -9.02 18.06 2.11
N ALA A 281 -10.18 17.47 2.36
CA ALA A 281 -11.16 17.04 1.38
C ALA A 281 -10.65 16.06 0.30
N ILE A 282 -9.43 15.54 0.45
CA ILE A 282 -8.84 14.52 -0.47
C ILE A 282 -9.66 13.22 -0.40
N GLY A 283 -10.14 12.87 0.78
CA GLY A 283 -11.01 11.73 1.03
C GLY A 283 -10.39 10.37 0.70
N ALA A 284 -11.25 9.38 0.57
CA ALA A 284 -10.89 8.04 0.17
C ALA A 284 -10.69 7.98 -1.37
N GLN A 285 -9.64 8.62 -1.88
CA GLN A 285 -9.17 8.66 -3.28
C GLN A 285 -9.87 9.66 -4.22
N PHE A 286 -11.16 9.89 -4.09
CA PHE A 286 -11.94 10.70 -5.05
C PHE A 286 -12.73 11.83 -4.37
N GLY A 287 -12.14 12.46 -3.38
CA GLY A 287 -12.78 13.48 -2.57
C GLY A 287 -13.57 12.92 -1.40
N GLY A 288 -13.72 13.72 -0.36
CA GLY A 288 -14.46 13.36 0.83
C GLY A 288 -13.72 13.62 2.14
N LYS A 289 -14.12 12.92 3.18
CA LYS A 289 -13.65 13.11 4.55
C LYS A 289 -12.53 12.10 4.93
N TYR A 290 -12.51 10.92 4.31
CA TYR A 290 -11.75 9.77 4.79
C TYR A 290 -10.41 9.55 4.07
N LEU A 291 -9.50 10.53 4.13
CA LEU A 291 -8.10 10.31 3.74
C LEU A 291 -7.42 9.29 4.66
N THR A 292 -7.78 9.30 5.95
CA THR A 292 -7.23 8.41 6.97
C THR A 292 -8.33 7.70 7.74
N HIS A 293 -8.09 6.43 8.11
CA HIS A 293 -8.86 5.72 9.12
C HIS A 293 -8.56 6.29 10.51
N ASP A 294 -7.27 6.48 10.77
CA ASP A 294 -6.72 6.91 12.05
C ASP A 294 -5.29 7.44 11.89
N VAL A 295 -4.82 8.09 12.94
CA VAL A 295 -3.48 8.69 13.00
C VAL A 295 -2.77 8.20 14.27
N ARG A 296 -1.46 7.97 14.19
CA ARG A 296 -0.58 7.79 15.34
C ARG A 296 0.46 8.90 15.34
N VAL A 297 0.55 9.63 16.45
CA VAL A 297 1.60 10.63 16.68
C VAL A 297 2.49 10.12 17.79
N ILE A 298 3.73 9.75 17.44
CA ILE A 298 4.72 9.23 18.37
C ILE A 298 5.78 10.29 18.64
N ARG A 299 6.04 10.54 19.91
CA ARG A 299 7.09 11.45 20.38
C ARG A 299 8.27 10.66 20.94
N LEU A 300 9.46 10.93 20.41
CA LEU A 300 10.71 10.25 20.78
C LEU A 300 11.72 11.24 21.39
N PRO A 301 12.65 10.76 22.23
CA PRO A 301 13.87 11.50 22.57
C PRO A 301 14.64 11.85 21.29
N ARG A 302 15.39 12.93 21.33
CA ARG A 302 16.19 13.40 20.20
C ARG A 302 17.50 14.03 20.61
N HIS A 303 18.44 14.14 19.69
CA HIS A 303 19.59 15.02 19.87
C HIS A 303 19.12 16.48 19.92
N ALA A 304 19.69 17.28 20.82
CA ALA A 304 19.23 18.66 21.03
C ALA A 304 19.29 19.55 19.76
N ALA A 305 20.28 19.32 18.91
CA ALA A 305 20.48 20.09 17.65
C ALA A 305 19.69 19.54 16.47
N SER A 306 18.96 18.43 16.62
CA SER A 306 18.24 17.75 15.54
C SER A 306 16.81 17.44 15.97
N CYS A 307 15.86 17.53 15.04
CA CYS A 307 14.50 17.12 15.24
C CYS A 307 13.98 16.41 13.98
N PRO A 308 14.36 15.14 13.78
CA PRO A 308 13.82 14.38 12.66
C PRO A 308 12.32 14.21 12.82
N VAL A 309 11.58 14.37 11.73
CA VAL A 309 10.15 14.14 11.65
C VAL A 309 9.89 13.15 10.54
N GLY A 310 9.38 12.00 10.89
CA GLY A 310 9.00 10.95 9.95
C GLY A 310 7.50 10.93 9.73
N MET A 311 7.08 10.72 8.50
CA MET A 311 5.69 10.51 8.12
C MET A 311 5.58 9.31 7.21
N GLY A 312 4.62 8.44 7.45
CA GLY A 312 4.41 7.27 6.60
C GLY A 312 3.02 6.67 6.79
N VAL A 313 2.64 5.80 5.85
CA VAL A 313 1.30 5.23 5.82
C VAL A 313 1.33 3.70 5.74
N SER A 314 0.30 3.07 6.33
CA SER A 314 -0.22 1.79 5.88
C SER A 314 -1.43 2.07 5.01
N CYS A 315 -1.46 1.48 3.81
CA CYS A 315 -2.52 1.75 2.84
C CYS A 315 -3.80 0.93 3.13
N SER A 316 -4.79 1.07 2.29
CA SER A 316 -6.05 0.31 2.38
C SER A 316 -5.88 -1.21 2.38
N ALA A 317 -4.72 -1.73 1.99
CA ALA A 317 -4.41 -3.16 2.11
C ALA A 317 -3.92 -3.59 3.50
N ASP A 318 -3.44 -2.68 4.33
CA ASP A 318 -3.03 -2.86 5.75
C ASP A 318 -2.36 -4.21 6.09
N ARG A 319 -1.34 -4.58 5.31
CA ARG A 319 -0.72 -5.91 5.34
C ARG A 319 0.38 -6.00 6.39
N ASN A 320 0.00 -6.31 7.60
CA ASN A 320 0.92 -6.59 8.70
C ASN A 320 0.30 -7.60 9.68
N ILE A 321 1.16 -8.40 10.32
CA ILE A 321 0.74 -9.49 11.22
C ILE A 321 1.83 -9.74 12.26
N LYS A 322 1.42 -10.03 13.50
CA LYS A 322 2.33 -10.41 14.57
C LYS A 322 2.50 -11.93 14.61
N GLY A 323 3.71 -12.37 14.97
CA GLY A 323 4.02 -13.75 15.26
C GLY A 323 4.84 -13.88 16.54
N LYS A 324 4.84 -15.05 17.15
CA LYS A 324 5.72 -15.34 18.30
C LYS A 324 6.05 -16.83 18.40
N ILE A 325 7.20 -17.09 18.96
CA ILE A 325 7.66 -18.43 19.32
C ILE A 325 7.92 -18.43 20.83
N THR A 326 7.29 -19.34 21.51
CA THR A 326 7.43 -19.56 22.96
C THR A 326 7.63 -21.03 23.24
N LYS A 327 7.83 -21.40 24.49
CA LYS A 327 7.94 -22.80 24.90
C LYS A 327 6.68 -23.62 24.63
N GLU A 328 5.51 -22.97 24.47
CA GLU A 328 4.25 -23.62 24.15
C GLU A 328 4.07 -23.87 22.64
N GLY A 329 4.90 -23.27 21.79
CA GLY A 329 4.83 -23.45 20.34
C GLY A 329 5.04 -22.18 19.53
N ILE A 330 4.63 -22.26 18.27
CA ILE A 330 4.68 -21.20 17.28
C ILE A 330 3.27 -20.65 17.07
N PHE A 331 3.13 -19.34 17.16
CA PHE A 331 1.86 -18.64 17.11
C PHE A 331 1.88 -17.53 16.07
N LEU A 332 0.76 -17.34 15.42
CA LEU A 332 0.52 -16.25 14.46
C LEU A 332 -0.76 -15.51 14.83
N GLU A 333 -0.78 -14.18 14.70
CA GLU A 333 -1.96 -13.37 14.90
C GLU A 333 -3.14 -13.91 14.09
N GLN A 334 -4.33 -13.93 14.70
CA GLN A 334 -5.53 -14.36 14.01
C GLN A 334 -6.11 -13.19 13.22
N LEU A 335 -5.97 -13.22 11.90
CA LEU A 335 -6.65 -12.29 11.00
C LEU A 335 -8.10 -12.72 10.73
N GLU A 336 -8.91 -11.83 10.17
CA GLU A 336 -10.33 -12.07 9.91
C GLU A 336 -10.53 -13.11 8.80
N GLN A 337 -11.32 -14.13 9.09
CA GLN A 337 -11.63 -15.20 8.15
C GLN A 337 -13.02 -15.08 7.52
N ASP A 338 -13.91 -14.25 8.11
CA ASP A 338 -15.24 -13.97 7.56
C ASP A 338 -15.45 -12.46 7.36
N PRO A 339 -14.75 -11.83 6.40
CA PRO A 339 -14.91 -10.42 6.12
C PRO A 339 -16.32 -10.06 5.60
N LYS A 340 -17.12 -11.05 5.13
CA LYS A 340 -18.49 -10.82 4.66
C LYS A 340 -19.41 -10.28 5.74
N ARG A 341 -19.14 -10.57 7.02
CA ARG A 341 -19.92 -10.06 8.17
C ARG A 341 -19.84 -8.53 8.34
N PHE A 342 -18.88 -7.87 7.69
CA PHE A 342 -18.74 -6.41 7.69
C PHE A 342 -19.46 -5.74 6.53
N LEU A 343 -19.89 -6.49 5.52
CA LEU A 343 -20.68 -5.95 4.43
C LEU A 343 -22.05 -5.49 4.93
N PRO A 344 -22.57 -4.33 4.46
CA PRO A 344 -23.93 -3.93 4.79
C PRO A 344 -24.94 -4.88 4.14
N GLU A 345 -26.08 -5.08 4.78
CA GLU A 345 -27.19 -5.91 4.23
C GLU A 345 -27.67 -5.39 2.87
N THR A 346 -27.68 -4.07 2.71
CA THR A 346 -28.01 -3.42 1.45
C THR A 346 -26.81 -2.61 0.99
N PRO A 347 -26.36 -2.76 -0.27
CA PRO A 347 -25.30 -1.91 -0.82
C PRO A 347 -25.61 -0.43 -0.59
N PRO A 348 -24.60 0.40 -0.30
CA PRO A 348 -24.83 1.83 -0.12
C PRO A 348 -25.44 2.42 -1.39
N HIS A 349 -26.41 3.33 -1.20
CA HIS A 349 -26.94 4.10 -2.33
C HIS A 349 -25.82 4.99 -2.88
N LEU A 350 -25.55 4.85 -4.15
CA LEU A 350 -24.50 5.59 -4.84
C LEU A 350 -25.10 6.27 -6.06
N GLU A 351 -24.61 7.46 -6.41
CA GLU A 351 -24.99 8.12 -7.66
C GLU A 351 -24.78 7.19 -8.85
N GLU A 352 -25.64 7.30 -9.86
CA GLU A 352 -25.55 6.47 -11.07
C GLU A 352 -24.27 6.81 -11.85
N ALA A 353 -23.53 5.77 -12.26
CA ALA A 353 -22.30 5.94 -13.03
C ALA A 353 -22.63 5.98 -14.53
N VAL A 354 -21.92 6.86 -15.25
CA VAL A 354 -22.06 6.98 -16.71
C VAL A 354 -21.36 5.82 -17.40
N GLU A 355 -22.06 5.13 -18.30
CA GLU A 355 -21.50 4.08 -19.14
C GLU A 355 -20.69 4.66 -20.30
N ILE A 356 -19.45 4.20 -20.46
CA ILE A 356 -18.57 4.56 -21.56
C ILE A 356 -18.20 3.28 -22.35
N ASN A 357 -18.58 3.24 -23.62
CA ASN A 357 -18.21 2.16 -24.53
C ASN A 357 -16.84 2.44 -25.14
N LEU A 358 -15.83 1.66 -24.73
CA LEU A 358 -14.43 1.78 -25.17
C LEU A 358 -14.16 1.11 -26.54
N ASN A 359 -15.14 0.43 -27.13
CA ASN A 359 -15.01 -0.19 -28.45
C ASN A 359 -15.39 0.76 -29.61
N LYS A 360 -15.71 2.01 -29.26
CA LYS A 360 -15.90 3.09 -30.23
C LYS A 360 -14.57 3.68 -30.69
N PRO A 361 -14.52 4.38 -31.83
CA PRO A 361 -13.35 5.16 -32.23
C PRO A 361 -12.94 6.15 -31.11
N MET A 362 -11.63 6.39 -30.94
CA MET A 362 -11.11 7.29 -29.88
C MET A 362 -11.76 8.67 -29.93
N SER A 363 -12.00 9.23 -31.12
CA SER A 363 -12.67 10.53 -31.28
C SER A 363 -14.10 10.56 -30.68
N GLU A 364 -14.84 9.46 -30.77
CA GLU A 364 -16.17 9.36 -30.16
C GLU A 364 -16.08 9.18 -28.63
N ILE A 365 -15.09 8.42 -28.14
CA ILE A 365 -14.84 8.27 -26.69
C ILE A 365 -14.51 9.62 -26.08
N LEU A 366 -13.61 10.40 -26.69
CA LEU A 366 -13.25 11.75 -26.23
C LEU A 366 -14.46 12.70 -26.24
N ALA A 367 -15.24 12.69 -27.32
CA ALA A 367 -16.45 13.49 -27.43
C ALA A 367 -17.50 13.12 -26.38
N GLU A 368 -17.61 11.85 -26.01
CA GLU A 368 -18.51 11.39 -24.93
C GLU A 368 -18.01 11.88 -23.56
N LEU A 369 -16.73 11.66 -23.24
CA LEU A 369 -16.13 12.08 -21.97
C LEU A 369 -16.20 13.61 -21.77
N SER A 370 -16.04 14.39 -22.84
CA SER A 370 -16.10 15.87 -22.78
C SER A 370 -17.45 16.44 -22.34
N LYS A 371 -18.51 15.64 -22.33
CA LYS A 371 -19.84 16.05 -21.85
C LYS A 371 -19.93 16.13 -20.33
N TYR A 372 -19.03 15.46 -19.62
CA TYR A 372 -19.12 15.29 -18.17
C TYR A 372 -18.00 16.03 -17.45
N PRO A 373 -18.29 16.62 -16.27
CA PRO A 373 -17.29 17.32 -15.48
C PRO A 373 -16.33 16.33 -14.76
N ILE A 374 -15.22 16.88 -14.25
CA ILE A 374 -14.38 16.16 -13.29
C ILE A 374 -15.22 15.62 -12.11
N LYS A 375 -14.77 14.55 -11.49
CA LYS A 375 -15.45 13.76 -10.43
C LYS A 375 -16.59 12.87 -10.93
N THR A 376 -17.01 12.97 -12.18
CA THR A 376 -18.03 12.06 -12.71
C THR A 376 -17.56 10.61 -12.61
N ARG A 377 -18.43 9.78 -12.04
CA ARG A 377 -18.20 8.33 -11.92
C ARG A 377 -18.59 7.63 -13.21
N LEU A 378 -17.72 6.72 -13.64
CA LEU A 378 -17.84 6.01 -14.91
C LEU A 378 -17.92 4.50 -14.72
N LYS A 379 -18.58 3.82 -15.64
CA LYS A 379 -18.47 2.39 -15.91
C LYS A 379 -17.90 2.19 -17.31
N LEU A 380 -16.70 1.65 -17.38
CA LEU A 380 -16.00 1.42 -18.64
C LEU A 380 -16.30 0.01 -19.14
N ASN A 381 -16.68 -0.10 -20.41
CA ASN A 381 -16.99 -1.38 -21.09
C ASN A 381 -16.22 -1.46 -22.40
N GLY A 382 -15.41 -2.51 -22.60
CA GLY A 382 -14.63 -2.76 -23.81
C GLY A 382 -13.13 -2.87 -23.57
N THR A 383 -12.33 -2.47 -24.55
CA THR A 383 -10.88 -2.70 -24.59
C THR A 383 -10.09 -1.62 -23.89
N LEU A 384 -9.14 -2.04 -23.05
CA LEU A 384 -8.05 -1.22 -22.51
C LEU A 384 -6.69 -1.81 -22.91
N ILE A 385 -5.72 -0.96 -23.16
CA ILE A 385 -4.31 -1.34 -23.29
C ILE A 385 -3.61 -1.12 -21.95
N VAL A 386 -2.98 -2.14 -21.43
CA VAL A 386 -2.22 -2.09 -20.18
C VAL A 386 -0.75 -1.88 -20.51
N ALA A 387 -0.20 -0.76 -20.07
CA ALA A 387 1.20 -0.41 -20.23
C ALA A 387 1.64 0.49 -19.09
N ARG A 388 2.86 0.31 -18.60
CA ARG A 388 3.43 1.14 -17.54
C ARG A 388 4.93 1.40 -17.79
N ASP A 389 5.73 1.62 -16.78
CA ASP A 389 7.08 2.19 -16.80
C ASP A 389 7.96 1.75 -17.97
N ILE A 390 8.33 0.44 -18.05
CA ILE A 390 9.26 -0.04 -19.08
C ILE A 390 8.61 -0.01 -20.46
N ALA A 391 7.32 -0.35 -20.54
CA ALA A 391 6.59 -0.28 -21.80
C ALA A 391 6.54 1.15 -22.36
N HIS A 392 6.29 2.16 -21.49
CA HIS A 392 6.34 3.58 -21.91
C HIS A 392 7.74 3.98 -22.40
N ALA A 393 8.81 3.57 -21.69
CA ALA A 393 10.16 3.81 -22.16
C ALA A 393 10.44 3.19 -23.53
N LYS A 394 9.94 1.96 -23.78
CA LYS A 394 10.05 1.30 -25.09
C LYS A 394 9.27 2.01 -26.20
N ILE A 395 8.06 2.50 -25.92
CA ILE A 395 7.29 3.31 -26.87
C ILE A 395 8.03 4.62 -27.18
N LYS A 396 8.63 5.26 -26.18
CA LYS A 396 9.49 6.43 -26.41
C LYS A 396 10.67 6.13 -27.31
N GLU A 397 11.40 5.03 -27.12
CA GLU A 397 12.48 4.58 -28.02
C GLU A 397 11.99 4.39 -29.47
N ILE A 398 10.76 3.88 -29.66
CA ILE A 398 10.15 3.74 -30.98
C ILE A 398 9.97 5.12 -31.64
N LEU A 399 9.41 6.09 -30.90
CA LEU A 399 9.21 7.46 -31.41
C LEU A 399 10.55 8.14 -31.71
N ASP A 400 11.53 8.02 -30.81
CA ASP A 400 12.87 8.60 -30.98
C ASP A 400 13.59 8.03 -32.22
N SER A 401 13.28 6.80 -32.61
CA SER A 401 13.79 6.19 -33.86
C SER A 401 13.08 6.67 -35.13
N GLY A 402 12.13 7.60 -35.00
CA GLY A 402 11.35 8.14 -36.12
C GLY A 402 10.20 7.22 -36.60
N LYS A 403 9.88 6.18 -35.86
CA LYS A 403 8.73 5.32 -36.16
C LYS A 403 7.44 5.92 -35.59
N PRO A 404 6.27 5.63 -36.17
CA PRO A 404 4.99 6.15 -35.70
C PRO A 404 4.60 5.54 -34.33
N MET A 405 3.74 6.26 -33.61
CA MET A 405 3.05 5.75 -32.42
C MET A 405 2.33 4.43 -32.76
N PRO A 406 2.51 3.36 -31.97
CA PRO A 406 1.78 2.11 -32.17
C PRO A 406 0.26 2.32 -32.21
N GLU A 407 -0.44 1.64 -33.13
CA GLU A 407 -1.87 1.80 -33.32
C GLU A 407 -2.70 1.49 -32.08
N TYR A 408 -2.28 0.50 -31.27
CA TYR A 408 -2.99 0.17 -30.04
C TYR A 408 -2.90 1.30 -29.00
N PHE A 409 -1.85 2.14 -29.00
CA PHE A 409 -1.74 3.34 -28.16
C PHE A 409 -2.62 4.51 -28.64
N LYS A 410 -2.95 4.55 -29.95
CA LYS A 410 -3.85 5.55 -30.52
C LYS A 410 -5.33 5.17 -30.40
N ASN A 411 -5.61 3.89 -30.55
CA ASN A 411 -6.98 3.42 -30.71
C ASN A 411 -7.68 3.06 -29.39
N HIS A 412 -6.93 2.93 -28.28
CA HIS A 412 -7.49 2.49 -27.01
C HIS A 412 -7.01 3.34 -25.84
N PRO A 413 -7.81 3.48 -24.76
CA PRO A 413 -7.34 4.04 -23.49
C PRO A 413 -6.20 3.20 -22.90
N ILE A 414 -5.25 3.88 -22.23
CA ILE A 414 -4.07 3.25 -21.64
C ILE A 414 -4.24 3.14 -20.12
N TYR A 415 -4.23 1.90 -19.64
CA TYR A 415 -4.33 1.59 -18.22
C TYR A 415 -2.93 1.31 -17.64
N TYR A 416 -2.50 2.15 -16.73
CA TYR A 416 -1.22 1.97 -16.01
C TYR A 416 -1.43 0.96 -14.89
N ALA A 417 -1.13 -0.28 -15.18
CA ALA A 417 -1.39 -1.38 -14.26
C ALA A 417 -0.45 -2.56 -14.48
N GLY A 418 -0.46 -3.50 -13.56
CA GLY A 418 0.26 -4.77 -13.70
C GLY A 418 -0.33 -5.82 -12.76
N PRO A 419 -0.68 -7.00 -13.26
CA PRO A 419 -1.32 -8.05 -12.47
C PRO A 419 -0.36 -8.77 -11.54
N ALA A 420 -0.91 -9.43 -10.52
CA ALA A 420 -0.28 -10.57 -9.86
C ALA A 420 -0.36 -11.82 -10.76
N LYS A 421 0.21 -12.95 -10.33
CA LYS A 421 0.12 -14.20 -11.09
C LYS A 421 -1.34 -14.62 -11.27
N THR A 422 -1.67 -15.11 -12.44
CA THR A 422 -3.02 -15.59 -12.77
C THR A 422 -3.26 -16.96 -12.16
N PRO A 423 -4.29 -17.14 -11.31
CA PRO A 423 -4.70 -18.46 -10.85
C PRO A 423 -5.22 -19.32 -12.01
N GLU A 424 -5.10 -20.64 -11.89
CA GLU A 424 -5.64 -21.57 -12.87
C GLU A 424 -7.15 -21.38 -13.05
N GLY A 425 -7.59 -21.32 -14.30
CA GLY A 425 -9.01 -21.15 -14.67
C GLY A 425 -9.55 -19.73 -14.55
N MET A 426 -8.74 -18.74 -14.18
CA MET A 426 -9.14 -17.33 -14.13
C MET A 426 -8.61 -16.55 -15.33
N ALA A 427 -9.28 -15.45 -15.67
CA ALA A 427 -8.84 -14.55 -16.75
C ALA A 427 -7.57 -13.78 -16.35
N SER A 428 -7.43 -13.43 -15.06
CA SER A 428 -6.31 -12.65 -14.55
C SER A 428 -6.04 -12.96 -13.08
N GLY A 429 -4.82 -12.69 -12.62
CA GLY A 429 -4.51 -12.48 -11.21
C GLY A 429 -5.01 -11.12 -10.72
N SER A 430 -4.91 -10.84 -9.42
CA SER A 430 -5.30 -9.54 -8.87
C SER A 430 -4.72 -8.41 -9.70
N PHE A 431 -5.56 -7.47 -10.11
CA PHE A 431 -5.26 -6.46 -11.11
C PHE A 431 -5.67 -5.08 -10.61
N GLY A 432 -4.74 -4.17 -10.53
CA GLY A 432 -5.05 -2.83 -10.03
C GLY A 432 -4.11 -1.77 -10.59
N PRO A 433 -4.48 -0.49 -10.44
CA PRO A 433 -3.73 0.62 -10.99
C PRO A 433 -2.40 0.82 -10.30
N THR A 434 -1.39 1.26 -11.07
CA THR A 434 -0.14 1.81 -10.54
C THR A 434 -0.21 3.33 -10.43
N THR A 435 0.77 3.93 -9.74
CA THR A 435 0.89 5.38 -9.58
C THR A 435 1.10 6.08 -10.92
N ALA A 436 0.21 7.00 -11.26
CA ALA A 436 0.18 7.69 -12.54
C ALA A 436 1.41 8.58 -12.78
N GLY A 437 1.85 9.31 -11.75
CA GLY A 437 2.93 10.32 -11.87
C GLY A 437 4.26 9.81 -12.43
N ARG A 438 4.51 8.50 -12.39
CA ARG A 438 5.70 7.92 -12.99
C ARG A 438 5.74 8.01 -14.52
N MET A 439 4.60 8.12 -15.17
CA MET A 439 4.46 8.23 -16.62
C MET A 439 4.24 9.67 -17.10
N ASP A 440 4.23 10.67 -16.21
CA ASP A 440 3.93 12.06 -16.55
C ASP A 440 4.87 12.61 -17.63
N VAL A 441 6.13 12.25 -17.60
CA VAL A 441 7.17 12.69 -18.55
C VAL A 441 6.90 12.28 -20.00
N TYR A 442 6.04 11.32 -20.25
CA TYR A 442 5.71 10.83 -21.61
C TYR A 442 4.45 11.47 -22.20
N VAL A 443 3.60 12.09 -21.37
CA VAL A 443 2.21 12.40 -21.77
C VAL A 443 2.14 13.44 -22.88
N ASP A 444 2.85 14.58 -22.77
CA ASP A 444 2.79 15.63 -23.80
C ASP A 444 3.24 15.09 -25.17
N GLU A 445 4.35 14.36 -25.20
CA GLU A 445 4.87 13.78 -26.43
C GLU A 445 3.92 12.71 -27.01
N PHE A 446 3.41 11.80 -26.16
CA PHE A 446 2.53 10.72 -26.65
C PHE A 446 1.21 11.27 -27.17
N GLN A 447 0.61 12.26 -26.49
CA GLN A 447 -0.60 12.92 -26.95
C GLN A 447 -0.37 13.71 -28.24
N SER A 448 0.80 14.33 -28.42
CA SER A 448 1.15 15.02 -29.66
C SER A 448 1.18 14.08 -30.88
N HIS A 449 1.40 12.77 -30.66
CA HIS A 449 1.35 11.72 -31.68
C HIS A 449 0.00 10.96 -31.71
N GLY A 450 -1.01 11.47 -31.00
CA GLY A 450 -2.34 10.88 -30.91
C GLY A 450 -2.46 9.62 -30.05
N GLY A 451 -1.42 9.29 -29.26
CA GLY A 451 -1.43 8.18 -28.30
C GLY A 451 -1.78 8.64 -26.89
N SER A 452 -2.13 7.73 -26.02
CA SER A 452 -2.45 8.01 -24.60
C SER A 452 -3.49 9.12 -24.39
N MET A 453 -4.44 9.25 -25.31
CA MET A 453 -5.46 10.30 -25.25
C MET A 453 -6.40 10.12 -24.06
N VAL A 454 -6.62 8.89 -23.60
CA VAL A 454 -7.31 8.56 -22.37
C VAL A 454 -6.40 7.69 -21.53
N MET A 455 -6.03 8.17 -20.35
CA MET A 455 -5.16 7.47 -19.41
C MET A 455 -5.97 7.05 -18.18
N LEU A 456 -5.74 5.83 -17.67
CA LEU A 456 -6.38 5.28 -16.49
C LEU A 456 -5.31 4.83 -15.50
N ALA A 457 -5.31 5.36 -14.27
CA ALA A 457 -4.33 5.03 -13.23
C ALA A 457 -4.81 5.51 -11.85
N LYS A 458 -3.93 5.58 -10.86
CA LYS A 458 -4.23 6.15 -9.54
C LYS A 458 -3.28 7.28 -9.15
N GLY A 459 -3.77 8.17 -8.28
CA GLY A 459 -2.99 9.27 -7.71
C GLY A 459 -3.06 10.56 -8.54
N ASN A 460 -2.53 11.61 -7.94
CA ASN A 460 -2.43 12.93 -8.58
C ASN A 460 -1.33 12.94 -9.66
N ARG A 461 -1.44 13.89 -10.57
CA ARG A 461 -0.49 14.11 -11.66
C ARG A 461 0.11 15.52 -11.59
N THR A 462 1.15 15.76 -12.37
CA THR A 462 1.76 17.08 -12.51
C THR A 462 0.87 17.99 -13.36
N LYS A 463 1.10 19.32 -13.23
CA LYS A 463 0.43 20.32 -14.06
C LYS A 463 0.67 20.10 -15.55
N ASP A 464 1.83 19.61 -15.94
CA ASP A 464 2.18 19.34 -17.35
C ASP A 464 1.20 18.35 -18.01
N VAL A 465 0.70 17.38 -17.24
CA VAL A 465 -0.33 16.44 -17.74
C VAL A 465 -1.67 17.14 -17.95
N THR A 466 -2.07 18.02 -17.01
CA THR A 466 -3.29 18.83 -17.16
C THR A 466 -3.20 19.74 -18.38
N ASP A 467 -2.05 20.38 -18.58
CA ASP A 467 -1.79 21.25 -19.73
C ASP A 467 -1.81 20.47 -21.05
N ALA A 468 -1.22 19.24 -21.08
CA ALA A 468 -1.26 18.36 -22.26
C ALA A 468 -2.70 17.91 -22.58
N CYS A 469 -3.47 17.50 -21.57
CA CYS A 469 -4.88 17.14 -21.76
C CYS A 469 -5.70 18.30 -22.35
N ASN A 470 -5.49 19.51 -21.83
CA ASN A 470 -6.15 20.71 -22.39
C ASN A 470 -5.72 21.03 -23.82
N LYS A 471 -4.43 20.86 -24.12
CA LYS A 471 -3.84 21.16 -25.44
C LYS A 471 -4.27 20.19 -26.52
N TYR A 472 -4.36 18.91 -26.20
CA TYR A 472 -4.60 17.84 -27.17
C TYR A 472 -6.00 17.22 -27.08
N GLY A 473 -6.81 17.63 -26.11
CA GLY A 473 -8.16 17.09 -25.89
C GLY A 473 -8.14 15.72 -25.16
N GLY A 474 -7.15 15.46 -24.34
CA GLY A 474 -6.99 14.20 -23.60
C GLY A 474 -7.70 14.19 -22.25
N PHE A 475 -7.71 13.00 -21.62
CA PHE A 475 -8.31 12.77 -20.31
C PHE A 475 -7.42 11.92 -19.43
N TYR A 476 -7.44 12.21 -18.11
CA TYR A 476 -6.94 11.30 -17.10
C TYR A 476 -8.10 10.81 -16.23
N LEU A 477 -8.29 9.51 -16.20
CA LEU A 477 -9.29 8.82 -15.41
C LEU A 477 -8.63 8.18 -14.19
N GLY A 478 -9.23 8.35 -13.02
CA GLY A 478 -8.82 7.68 -11.80
C GLY A 478 -9.42 6.28 -11.71
N SER A 479 -8.57 5.27 -11.56
CA SER A 479 -8.99 3.91 -11.19
C SER A 479 -8.88 3.73 -9.68
N ILE A 480 -9.83 3.03 -9.08
CA ILE A 480 -9.80 2.74 -7.64
C ILE A 480 -8.59 1.87 -7.30
N GLY A 481 -7.80 2.33 -6.33
CA GLY A 481 -6.66 1.59 -5.81
C GLY A 481 -7.03 0.78 -4.57
N GLY A 482 -6.53 -0.44 -4.46
CA GLY A 482 -6.78 -1.34 -3.35
C GLY A 482 -7.63 -2.58 -3.69
N PRO A 483 -8.79 -2.48 -4.36
CA PRO A 483 -9.65 -3.64 -4.58
C PRO A 483 -9.24 -4.50 -5.80
N ALA A 484 -7.98 -4.92 -5.86
CA ALA A 484 -7.40 -5.61 -7.01
C ALA A 484 -7.97 -7.02 -7.25
N ALA A 485 -8.40 -7.72 -6.20
CA ALA A 485 -8.98 -9.04 -6.32
C ALA A 485 -10.37 -8.97 -6.98
N ILE A 486 -11.22 -8.03 -6.53
CA ILE A 486 -12.56 -7.87 -7.13
C ILE A 486 -12.48 -7.30 -8.54
N LEU A 487 -11.58 -6.36 -8.84
CA LEU A 487 -11.38 -5.88 -10.22
C LEU A 487 -11.00 -7.03 -11.15
N ALA A 488 -10.11 -7.92 -10.72
CA ALA A 488 -9.75 -9.10 -11.52
C ALA A 488 -10.91 -10.08 -11.71
N LYS A 489 -11.69 -10.34 -10.64
CA LYS A 489 -12.76 -11.33 -10.63
C LYS A 489 -14.00 -10.86 -11.41
N ASP A 490 -14.40 -9.61 -11.20
CA ASP A 490 -15.71 -9.10 -11.63
C ASP A 490 -15.64 -8.21 -12.88
N ASN A 491 -14.50 -7.55 -13.12
CA ASN A 491 -14.42 -6.52 -14.17
C ASN A 491 -13.48 -6.87 -15.33
N ILE A 492 -12.56 -7.84 -15.17
CA ILE A 492 -11.66 -8.25 -16.25
C ILE A 492 -12.17 -9.54 -16.90
N VAL A 493 -12.52 -9.47 -18.17
CA VAL A 493 -13.10 -10.59 -18.93
C VAL A 493 -12.01 -11.42 -19.60
N SER A 494 -10.98 -10.77 -20.17
CA SER A 494 -9.87 -11.45 -20.84
C SER A 494 -8.60 -10.62 -20.78
N VAL A 495 -7.46 -11.29 -20.91
CA VAL A 495 -6.12 -10.69 -20.96
C VAL A 495 -5.30 -11.35 -22.05
N GLU A 496 -4.71 -10.55 -22.94
CA GLU A 496 -3.84 -10.98 -24.04
C GLU A 496 -2.55 -10.13 -24.03
N VAL A 497 -1.40 -10.75 -24.21
CA VAL A 497 -0.12 -10.03 -24.42
C VAL A 497 -0.04 -9.62 -25.88
N VAL A 498 0.14 -8.32 -26.16
CA VAL A 498 0.16 -7.77 -27.52
C VAL A 498 1.51 -7.25 -27.95
N ASP A 499 2.38 -6.86 -27.00
CA ASP A 499 3.74 -6.38 -27.31
C ASP A 499 4.69 -6.59 -26.14
N PHE A 500 5.99 -6.64 -26.40
CA PHE A 500 7.08 -6.80 -25.43
C PHE A 500 6.90 -7.98 -24.45
N PRO A 501 6.63 -9.21 -24.93
CA PRO A 501 6.39 -10.36 -24.05
C PRO A 501 7.58 -10.68 -23.13
N GLU A 502 8.81 -10.32 -23.54
CA GLU A 502 10.04 -10.49 -22.77
C GLU A 502 10.05 -9.66 -21.48
N LEU A 503 9.25 -8.61 -21.40
CA LEU A 503 9.14 -7.76 -20.20
C LEU A 503 8.30 -8.38 -19.08
N GLY A 504 7.68 -9.55 -19.31
CA GLY A 504 6.89 -10.25 -18.31
C GLY A 504 5.74 -9.41 -17.75
N MET A 505 5.84 -8.94 -16.49
CA MET A 505 4.81 -8.09 -15.88
C MET A 505 4.68 -6.70 -16.52
N GLU A 506 5.73 -6.22 -17.17
CA GLU A 506 5.78 -4.94 -17.88
C GLU A 506 5.39 -5.07 -19.36
N ALA A 507 5.07 -6.28 -19.84
CA ALA A 507 4.58 -6.49 -21.19
C ALA A 507 3.31 -5.67 -21.45
N VAL A 508 3.15 -5.20 -22.69
CA VAL A 508 1.90 -4.55 -23.10
C VAL A 508 0.82 -5.61 -23.26
N ARG A 509 -0.32 -5.37 -22.60
CA ARG A 509 -1.47 -6.27 -22.66
C ARG A 509 -2.70 -5.55 -23.19
N LYS A 510 -3.51 -6.28 -23.90
CA LYS A 510 -4.89 -5.93 -24.21
C LYS A 510 -5.80 -6.64 -23.22
N ILE A 511 -6.69 -5.90 -22.57
CA ILE A 511 -7.69 -6.48 -21.68
C ILE A 511 -9.08 -6.05 -22.12
N GLU A 512 -10.05 -6.95 -21.99
CA GLU A 512 -11.46 -6.63 -22.11
C GLU A 512 -12.05 -6.44 -20.72
N VAL A 513 -12.75 -5.33 -20.51
CA VAL A 513 -13.37 -5.00 -19.22
C VAL A 513 -14.87 -4.82 -19.35
N LYS A 514 -15.56 -5.14 -18.23
CA LYS A 514 -17.00 -4.95 -18.07
C LYS A 514 -17.28 -4.22 -16.76
N ASP A 515 -18.11 -3.19 -16.84
CA ASP A 515 -18.52 -2.36 -15.69
C ASP A 515 -17.33 -1.86 -14.84
N PHE A 516 -16.19 -1.62 -15.49
CA PHE A 516 -14.94 -1.25 -14.82
C PHE A 516 -15.06 0.16 -14.22
N PRO A 517 -14.90 0.33 -12.88
CA PRO A 517 -15.13 1.61 -12.23
C PRO A 517 -13.99 2.59 -12.49
N ALA A 518 -14.34 3.82 -12.86
CA ALA A 518 -13.39 4.92 -13.05
C ALA A 518 -14.03 6.26 -12.69
N PHE A 519 -13.20 7.32 -12.61
CA PHE A 519 -13.61 8.69 -12.34
C PHE A 519 -12.87 9.64 -13.28
N ILE A 520 -13.53 10.70 -13.77
CA ILE A 520 -12.83 11.76 -14.49
C ILE A 520 -12.04 12.60 -13.49
N ILE A 521 -10.73 12.59 -13.58
CA ILE A 521 -9.82 13.35 -12.70
C ILE A 521 -9.31 14.61 -13.39
N THR A 522 -8.81 14.47 -14.63
CA THR A 522 -8.37 15.60 -15.46
C THR A 522 -9.12 15.54 -16.78
N ASP A 523 -9.67 16.67 -17.21
CA ASP A 523 -10.46 16.76 -18.44
C ASP A 523 -9.73 17.53 -19.57
N ASP A 524 -10.35 17.54 -20.74
CA ASP A 524 -9.91 18.23 -21.96
C ASP A 524 -10.02 19.76 -21.90
N LYS A 525 -10.51 20.30 -20.79
CA LYS A 525 -10.69 21.75 -20.54
C LYS A 525 -9.66 22.31 -19.55
N GLY A 526 -8.73 21.44 -19.07
CA GLY A 526 -7.70 21.83 -18.11
C GLY A 526 -8.18 21.86 -16.66
N ASN A 527 -9.32 21.22 -16.36
CA ASN A 527 -9.73 21.02 -14.98
C ASN A 527 -9.04 19.79 -14.40
N ASP A 528 -8.57 19.89 -13.16
CA ASP A 528 -7.95 18.82 -12.41
C ASP A 528 -8.50 18.75 -11.00
N PHE A 529 -8.95 17.56 -10.60
CA PHE A 529 -9.56 17.31 -9.30
C PHE A 529 -8.64 17.66 -8.13
N PHE A 530 -7.37 17.23 -8.19
CA PHE A 530 -6.43 17.44 -7.09
C PHE A 530 -5.94 18.89 -7.02
N ALA A 531 -5.76 19.56 -8.16
CA ALA A 531 -5.43 20.97 -8.20
C ALA A 531 -6.55 21.84 -7.59
N ALA A 532 -7.81 21.45 -7.78
CA ALA A 532 -8.96 22.13 -7.21
C ALA A 532 -9.07 22.00 -5.67
N LEU A 533 -8.37 21.03 -5.06
CA LEU A 533 -8.31 20.87 -3.59
C LEU A 533 -7.18 21.68 -2.94
N ALA A 534 -6.19 22.12 -3.72
CA ALA A 534 -5.04 22.87 -3.22
C ALA A 534 -5.34 24.35 -2.86
N HIS A 535 -6.56 24.77 -3.07
CA HIS A 535 -7.09 26.11 -2.76
C HIS A 535 -8.22 25.98 -1.74
#